data_5527c46740c4baa0643482b0d7b780da
#
_entry.id   5527c46740c4baa0643482b0d7b780da
#
_cell.length_a   1.000
_cell.length_b   1.000
_cell.length_c   1.000
_cell.angle_alpha   90.00
_cell.angle_beta   90.00
_cell.angle_gamma   90.00
#
_symmetry.space_group_name_H-M   'P 1'
#
loop_
_entity.id
_entity.type
_entity.pdbx_description
1 polymer ?
#
loop_
_entity_poly.entity_id
_entity_poly.type
_entity_poly.pdbx_seq_one_letter_code
_entity_poly.pdbx_strand_id
1 'polypeptide(L)'
;MHVPSRAIPPPEYRSLTPEALDALERAVRERLRVALRRRGTEYVVVAERLETSGPGDVLAGRLPMTGELLSFRLRDLESFAVLP
;
A
#
# COMPACT_ATOMS: atom_id res chain seq x y z
N MET A 1 -1.05 -21.82 -29.81
CA MET A 1 -1.11 -22.34 -28.44
C MET A 1 -1.31 -21.18 -27.46
N HIS A 2 -2.26 -21.34 -26.60
CA HIS A 2 -2.55 -20.31 -25.61
C HIS A 2 -1.57 -20.39 -24.45
N VAL A 3 -0.85 -19.31 -24.20
CA VAL A 3 -0.02 -19.19 -23.01
C VAL A 3 -0.88 -18.49 -21.96
N PRO A 4 -1.12 -19.11 -20.79
CA PRO A 4 -1.88 -18.42 -19.76
C PRO A 4 -1.16 -17.13 -19.40
N SER A 5 -1.89 -16.03 -19.41
CA SER A 5 -1.30 -14.78 -19.02
C SER A 5 -0.94 -14.87 -17.55
N ARG A 6 0.31 -14.71 -17.25
CA ARG A 6 0.73 -14.57 -15.88
C ARG A 6 0.44 -13.13 -15.48
N ALA A 7 -0.32 -13.00 -14.42
CA ALA A 7 -0.42 -11.71 -13.79
C ALA A 7 0.99 -11.29 -13.37
N ILE A 8 1.46 -10.19 -13.90
CA ILE A 8 2.72 -9.63 -13.46
C ILE A 8 2.48 -9.15 -12.03
N PRO A 9 3.26 -9.63 -11.05
CA PRO A 9 3.07 -9.14 -9.68
C PRO A 9 3.31 -7.63 -9.64
N PRO A 10 2.55 -6.91 -8.82
CA PRO A 10 2.76 -5.46 -8.68
C PRO A 10 4.15 -5.17 -8.14
N PRO A 11 4.73 -4.03 -8.49
CA PRO A 11 6.02 -3.65 -7.95
C PRO A 11 5.99 -3.60 -6.42
N GLU A 12 7.03 -4.13 -5.81
CA GLU A 12 7.21 -3.99 -4.37
C GLU A 12 8.14 -2.81 -4.11
N TYR A 13 7.70 -1.91 -3.28
CA TYR A 13 8.47 -0.73 -2.92
C TYR A 13 9.07 -0.90 -1.54
N ARG A 14 10.37 -0.66 -1.42
CA ARG A 14 11.10 -0.76 -0.16
C ARG A 14 11.62 0.58 0.34
N SER A 15 11.33 1.63 -0.40
CA SER A 15 11.71 2.99 -0.01
C SER A 15 10.69 3.97 -0.55
N LEU A 16 10.70 5.18 0.02
CA LEU A 16 9.75 6.22 -0.34
C LEU A 16 10.29 7.05 -1.51
N THR A 17 10.30 6.44 -2.68
CA THR A 17 10.63 7.15 -3.91
C THR A 17 9.41 7.93 -4.39
N PRO A 18 9.59 8.90 -5.31
CA PRO A 18 8.44 9.57 -5.92
C PRO A 18 7.46 8.60 -6.57
N GLU A 19 7.96 7.55 -7.22
CA GLU A 19 7.09 6.54 -7.82
C GLU A 19 6.29 5.78 -6.76
N ALA A 20 6.90 5.46 -5.63
CA ALA A 20 6.23 4.77 -4.55
C ALA A 20 5.11 5.64 -3.96
N LEU A 21 5.38 6.93 -3.76
CA LEU A 21 4.37 7.86 -3.26
C LEU A 21 3.23 8.04 -4.26
N ASP A 22 3.55 8.14 -5.55
CA ASP A 22 2.54 8.25 -6.60
C ASP A 22 1.63 7.01 -6.61
N ALA A 23 2.22 5.83 -6.40
CA ALA A 23 1.45 4.58 -6.34
C ALA A 23 0.49 4.59 -5.15
N LEU A 24 0.93 5.08 -4.00
CA LEU A 24 0.06 5.18 -2.83
C LEU A 24 -1.04 6.22 -3.01
N GLU A 25 -0.72 7.36 -3.63
CA GLU A 25 -1.73 8.37 -3.91
C GLU A 25 -2.81 7.82 -4.84
N ARG A 26 -2.39 7.06 -5.87
CA ARG A 26 -3.34 6.40 -6.75
C ARG A 26 -4.19 5.38 -5.99
N ALA A 27 -3.57 4.60 -5.11
CA ALA A 27 -4.27 3.62 -4.32
C ALA A 27 -5.38 4.26 -3.47
N VAL A 28 -5.08 5.40 -2.85
CA VAL A 28 -6.07 6.14 -2.08
C VAL A 28 -7.20 6.66 -2.98
N ARG A 29 -6.82 7.23 -4.12
CA ARG A 29 -7.79 7.83 -5.05
C ARG A 29 -8.74 6.79 -5.61
N GLU A 30 -8.25 5.59 -5.89
CA GLU A 30 -9.03 4.51 -6.50
C GLU A 30 -9.48 3.46 -5.50
N ARG A 31 -9.18 3.64 -4.22
CA ARG A 31 -9.54 2.69 -3.16
C ARG A 31 -8.99 1.31 -3.42
N LEU A 32 -7.74 1.23 -3.80
CA LEU A 32 -7.08 -0.04 -4.07
C LEU A 32 -6.57 -0.67 -2.79
N ARG A 33 -6.37 -1.98 -2.85
CA ARG A 33 -5.74 -2.69 -1.75
C ARG A 33 -4.23 -2.48 -1.79
N VAL A 34 -3.65 -2.37 -0.63
CA VAL A 34 -2.20 -2.25 -0.46
C VAL A 34 -1.74 -3.36 0.47
N ALA A 35 -0.81 -4.18 -0.02
CA ALA A 35 -0.14 -5.15 0.83
C ALA A 35 1.07 -4.45 1.42
N LEU A 36 1.22 -4.47 2.74
CA LEU A 36 2.33 -3.81 3.39
C LEU A 36 2.90 -4.69 4.50
N ARG A 37 4.18 -4.51 4.77
CA ARG A 37 4.88 -5.27 5.80
C ARG A 37 5.47 -4.32 6.81
N ARG A 38 5.16 -4.58 8.07
CA ARG A 38 5.69 -3.82 9.20
C ARG A 38 6.08 -4.80 10.31
N ARG A 39 7.33 -4.73 10.75
CA ARG A 39 7.85 -5.59 11.83
C ARG A 39 7.59 -7.07 11.55
N GLY A 40 7.84 -7.49 10.33
CA GLY A 40 7.66 -8.88 9.94
C GLY A 40 6.21 -9.32 9.75
N THR A 41 5.24 -8.47 10.03
CA THR A 41 3.82 -8.77 9.85
C THR A 41 3.31 -8.16 8.57
N GLU A 42 2.59 -8.95 7.79
CA GLU A 42 1.98 -8.48 6.55
C GLU A 42 0.52 -8.09 6.80
N TYR A 43 0.14 -6.96 6.23
CA TYR A 43 -1.22 -6.45 6.27
C TYR A 43 -1.69 -6.21 4.85
N VAL A 44 -2.97 -6.46 4.60
CA VAL A 44 -3.61 -6.04 3.36
C VAL A 44 -4.77 -5.12 3.75
N VAL A 45 -4.71 -3.89 3.29
CA VAL A 45 -5.71 -2.88 3.64
C VAL A 45 -6.21 -2.19 2.37
N VAL A 46 -7.42 -1.66 2.44
CA VAL A 46 -7.94 -0.77 1.40
C VAL A 46 -7.47 0.64 1.74
N ALA A 47 -6.69 1.24 0.85
CA ALA A 47 -6.15 2.57 1.09
C ALA A 47 -7.27 3.60 1.13
N GLU A 48 -7.32 4.43 2.16
CA GLU A 48 -8.35 5.46 2.31
C GLU A 48 -7.78 6.86 2.36
N ARG A 49 -6.62 7.05 2.95
CA ARG A 49 -6.08 8.39 3.17
C ARG A 49 -4.58 8.35 3.25
N LEU A 50 -3.95 9.29 2.61
CA LEU A 50 -2.51 9.48 2.68
C LEU A 50 -2.25 10.91 3.13
N GLU A 51 -1.58 11.07 4.26
CA GLU A 51 -1.17 12.36 4.76
C GLU A 51 0.33 12.52 4.54
N THR A 52 0.68 13.55 3.80
CA THR A 52 2.08 13.81 3.43
C THR A 52 2.59 15.12 3.99
N SER A 53 1.82 15.78 4.84
CA SER A 53 2.21 17.03 5.48
C SER A 53 2.69 16.75 6.90
N GLY A 54 3.78 17.39 7.31
CA GLY A 54 4.29 17.26 8.66
C GLY A 54 5.51 16.35 8.74
N PRO A 55 5.93 15.98 9.97
CA PRO A 55 7.17 15.24 10.19
C PRO A 55 7.15 13.76 9.77
N GLY A 56 6.08 13.27 9.23
CA GLY A 56 6.01 11.89 8.76
C GLY A 56 4.77 11.63 7.95
N ASP A 57 4.95 10.91 6.86
CA ASP A 57 3.84 10.52 6.01
C ASP A 57 3.11 9.34 6.65
N VAL A 58 1.79 9.37 6.62
CA VAL A 58 0.94 8.35 7.23
C VAL A 58 -0.07 7.85 6.20
N LEU A 59 -0.17 6.53 6.09
CA LEU A 59 -1.21 5.88 5.29
C LEU A 59 -2.27 5.31 6.23
N ALA A 60 -3.51 5.71 6.03
CA ALA A 60 -4.64 5.10 6.71
C ALA A 60 -5.33 4.14 5.76
N GLY A 61 -5.54 2.92 6.22
CA GLY A 61 -6.18 1.88 5.43
C GLY A 61 -7.11 1.04 6.27
N ARG A 62 -8.10 0.48 5.63
CA ARG A 62 -9.14 -0.30 6.31
C ARG A 62 -8.96 -1.77 6.02
N LEU A 63 -9.00 -2.58 7.08
CA LEU A 63 -8.99 -4.03 6.92
C LEU A 63 -10.28 -4.47 6.25
N PRO A 64 -10.21 -5.21 5.12
CA PRO A 64 -11.43 -5.57 4.39
C PRO A 64 -12.36 -6.48 5.20
N MET A 65 -11.80 -7.35 6.04
CA MET A 65 -12.60 -8.34 6.77
C MET A 65 -13.37 -7.74 7.94
N THR A 66 -12.75 -6.84 8.68
CA THR A 66 -13.33 -6.29 9.91
C THR A 66 -13.81 -4.86 9.77
N GLY A 67 -13.33 -4.14 8.75
CA GLY A 67 -13.62 -2.72 8.61
C GLY A 67 -12.82 -1.84 9.54
N GLU A 68 -11.88 -2.41 10.29
CA GLU A 68 -11.06 -1.64 11.20
C GLU A 68 -10.11 -0.72 10.44
N LEU A 69 -10.03 0.54 10.85
CA LEU A 69 -9.13 1.52 10.26
C LEU A 69 -7.80 1.49 10.99
N LEU A 70 -6.73 1.30 10.23
CA LEU A 70 -5.37 1.27 10.76
C LEU A 70 -4.57 2.41 10.15
N SER A 71 -3.61 2.92 10.90
CA SER A 71 -2.69 3.96 10.43
C SER A 71 -1.27 3.43 10.47
N PHE A 72 -0.53 3.70 9.39
CA PHE A 72 0.85 3.26 9.25
C PHE A 72 1.73 4.44 8.90
N ARG A 73 2.80 4.63 9.66
CA ARG A 73 3.84 5.58 9.28
C ARG A 73 4.63 4.95 8.14
N LEU A 74 4.75 5.63 7.03
CA LEU A 74 5.41 5.05 5.86
C LEU A 74 6.85 4.65 6.14
N ARG A 75 7.54 5.43 6.97
CA ARG A 75 8.93 5.12 7.32
C ARG A 75 9.09 3.85 8.16
N ASP A 76 8.01 3.37 8.78
CA ASP A 76 8.02 2.14 9.56
C ASP A 76 7.74 0.90 8.70
N LEU A 77 7.40 1.09 7.44
CA LEU A 77 7.11 -0.01 6.53
C LEU A 77 8.38 -0.58 5.97
N GLU A 78 8.50 -1.90 6.02
CA GLU A 78 9.62 -2.60 5.38
C GLU A 78 9.43 -2.63 3.87
N SER A 79 8.18 -2.82 3.44
CA SER A 79 7.84 -2.85 2.03
C SER A 79 6.33 -2.68 1.85
N PHE A 80 5.92 -2.32 0.65
CA PHE A 80 4.52 -2.30 0.29
C PHE A 80 4.35 -2.49 -1.22
N ALA A 81 3.18 -2.95 -1.61
CA ALA A 81 2.81 -3.11 -3.01
C ALA A 81 1.33 -2.73 -3.15
N VAL A 82 1.02 -2.00 -4.21
CA VAL A 82 -0.36 -1.66 -4.53
C VAL A 82 -0.93 -2.77 -5.38
N LEU A 83 -2.00 -3.38 -4.93
CA LEU A 83 -2.63 -4.50 -5.62
C LEU A 83 -3.62 -3.99 -6.67
N PRO A 84 -3.76 -4.71 -7.77
CA PRO A 84 -4.72 -4.34 -8.81
C PRO A 84 -6.17 -4.51 -8.36
#